data_bfe5ddea6543b1ed3439b166d6b061da
#
_entry.id   bfe5ddea6543b1ed3439b166d6b061da
#
_cell.length_a   1.000
_cell.length_b   1.000
_cell.length_c   1.000
_cell.angle_alpha   90.00
_cell.angle_beta   90.00
_cell.angle_gamma   90.00
#
_symmetry.space_group_name_H-M   'P 1'
#
loop_
_entity.id
_entity.type
_entity.pdbx_description
1 polymer ?
#
loop_
_entity_poly.entity_id
_entity_poly.type
_entity_poly.pdbx_seq_one_letter_code
_entity_poly.pdbx_strand_id
1 'polypeptide(L)'
;MEALDEYMDLFVKFKLKVMEAEALGMGDAPEFISELAGYRKQLARPYLIDVDLLDELVIQAFERQQEEIRASHILISVAPNSEPADTLRAYNRCVKLRDRVLGGEDFSLVAKARDGSDDPSAHDNGGDLGWFTAFQMVYPFEEAAYNTPVGELSEIVRTKYGFHFLQVVDRRDTRGEIQVAHIMIRVADLNNKTMTQSAKAEIDAVAGFLNAGESFESLALKYSDDTSSASKGGVLAWFGAGKMVEEFENAAFNLENNGDISLPFLSSYGWHIVKRIGYKAPQDFDSVKRALKKKVGRDARADVTRSSFLNKLKVEYNFSLNNDRVLALQKAVDKTDSVFTKGHPISHLSSAELKKTLFSIGDESTTVKEFVDFATSIKPRGGDIAPRESLAKLLNKFIEEELMEYEDARLEGKHDAFRLLIEEYHD
;
A
#
# COMPACT_ATOMS: atom_id res chain seq x y z
N MET A 1 26.80 2.58 46.48
CA MET A 1 26.24 1.58 47.42
C MET A 1 24.86 1.97 47.83
N GLU A 2 24.63 3.18 48.36
CA GLU A 2 23.30 3.66 48.83
C GLU A 2 22.15 3.52 47.81
N ALA A 3 22.38 3.90 46.53
CA ALA A 3 21.38 3.74 45.47
C ALA A 3 21.09 2.27 45.09
N LEU A 4 22.03 1.36 45.28
CA LEU A 4 21.83 -0.07 45.08
C LEU A 4 21.04 -0.69 46.23
N ASP A 5 21.30 -0.26 47.46
CA ASP A 5 20.58 -0.71 48.65
C ASP A 5 19.13 -0.22 48.63
N GLU A 6 18.88 1.02 48.22
CA GLU A 6 17.51 1.55 47.98
C GLU A 6 16.78 0.77 46.89
N TYR A 7 17.43 0.47 45.79
CA TYR A 7 16.85 -0.33 44.70
C TYR A 7 16.51 -1.74 45.17
N MET A 8 17.40 -2.40 45.90
CA MET A 8 17.15 -3.73 46.48
C MET A 8 16.00 -3.75 47.47
N ASP A 9 15.88 -2.73 48.30
CA ASP A 9 14.75 -2.61 49.24
C ASP A 9 13.41 -2.43 48.51
N LEU A 10 13.38 -1.62 47.46
CA LEU A 10 12.20 -1.45 46.60
C LEU A 10 11.85 -2.75 45.88
N PHE A 11 12.85 -3.45 45.34
CA PHE A 11 12.65 -4.71 44.64
C PHE A 11 12.09 -5.82 45.57
N VAL A 12 12.66 -5.94 46.78
CA VAL A 12 12.15 -6.90 47.78
C VAL A 12 10.71 -6.58 48.17
N LYS A 13 10.39 -5.31 48.39
CA LYS A 13 9.01 -4.88 48.71
C LYS A 13 8.05 -5.16 47.56
N PHE A 14 8.49 -4.95 46.32
CA PHE A 14 7.72 -5.29 45.12
C PHE A 14 7.43 -6.80 45.07
N LYS A 15 8.47 -7.63 45.14
CA LYS A 15 8.29 -9.10 45.11
C LYS A 15 7.42 -9.65 46.25
N LEU A 16 7.51 -9.08 47.43
CA LEU A 16 6.61 -9.44 48.54
C LEU A 16 5.14 -9.12 48.24
N LYS A 17 4.87 -7.99 47.57
CA LYS A 17 3.51 -7.64 47.15
C LYS A 17 2.98 -8.59 46.08
N VAL A 18 3.82 -8.97 45.09
CA VAL A 18 3.46 -9.96 44.06
C VAL A 18 3.11 -11.30 44.71
N MET A 19 3.97 -11.81 45.59
CA MET A 19 3.72 -13.07 46.31
C MET A 19 2.41 -13.05 47.15
N GLU A 20 2.09 -11.92 47.78
CA GLU A 20 0.84 -11.76 48.50
C GLU A 20 -0.38 -11.75 47.56
N ALA A 21 -0.27 -11.05 46.42
CA ALA A 21 -1.31 -11.00 45.39
C ALA A 21 -1.58 -12.39 44.80
N GLU A 22 -0.55 -13.16 44.54
CA GLU A 22 -0.64 -14.57 44.09
C GLU A 22 -1.32 -15.45 45.17
N ALA A 23 -0.89 -15.32 46.44
CA ALA A 23 -1.47 -16.07 47.55
C ALA A 23 -2.97 -15.75 47.77
N LEU A 24 -3.40 -14.53 47.43
CA LEU A 24 -4.81 -14.09 47.45
C LEU A 24 -5.58 -14.49 46.19
N GLY A 25 -4.96 -15.15 45.21
CA GLY A 25 -5.59 -15.54 43.92
C GLY A 25 -5.96 -14.36 43.01
N MET A 26 -5.31 -13.22 43.17
CA MET A 26 -5.62 -12.02 42.35
C MET A 26 -5.28 -12.25 40.87
N GLY A 27 -4.30 -13.09 40.58
CA GLY A 27 -3.95 -13.48 39.20
C GLY A 27 -5.02 -14.32 38.47
N ASP A 28 -5.95 -14.94 39.20
CA ASP A 28 -7.05 -15.74 38.66
C ASP A 28 -8.30 -14.90 38.32
N ALA A 29 -8.28 -13.60 38.61
CA ALA A 29 -9.40 -12.70 38.32
C ALA A 29 -9.63 -12.62 36.80
N PRO A 30 -10.88 -12.83 36.28
CA PRO A 30 -11.18 -12.82 34.85
C PRO A 30 -10.75 -11.54 34.14
N GLU A 31 -10.88 -10.40 34.81
CA GLU A 31 -10.48 -9.09 34.33
C GLU A 31 -8.96 -9.02 34.11
N PHE A 32 -8.17 -9.50 35.07
CA PHE A 32 -6.71 -9.55 35.00
C PHE A 32 -6.25 -10.48 33.86
N ILE A 33 -6.81 -11.68 33.77
CA ILE A 33 -6.49 -12.64 32.69
C ILE A 33 -6.79 -12.03 31.32
N SER A 34 -7.93 -11.34 31.17
CA SER A 34 -8.32 -10.69 29.92
C SER A 34 -7.38 -9.54 29.56
N GLU A 35 -6.97 -8.73 30.54
CA GLU A 35 -6.02 -7.63 30.34
C GLU A 35 -4.64 -8.13 29.96
N LEU A 36 -4.11 -9.11 30.69
CA LEU A 36 -2.82 -9.74 30.40
C LEU A 36 -2.80 -10.38 29.01
N ALA A 37 -3.87 -11.09 28.60
CA ALA A 37 -4.00 -11.63 27.26
C ALA A 37 -4.01 -10.52 26.19
N GLY A 38 -4.62 -9.38 26.48
CA GLY A 38 -4.59 -8.19 25.64
C GLY A 38 -3.17 -7.63 25.44
N TYR A 39 -2.41 -7.50 26.54
CA TYR A 39 -1.01 -7.07 26.50
C TYR A 39 -0.13 -8.08 25.78
N ARG A 40 -0.25 -9.38 26.11
CA ARG A 40 0.47 -10.45 25.44
C ARG A 40 0.28 -10.38 23.91
N LYS A 41 -0.96 -10.23 23.47
CA LYS A 41 -1.28 -10.11 22.03
C LYS A 41 -0.61 -8.89 21.37
N GLN A 42 -0.47 -7.77 22.07
CA GLN A 42 0.23 -6.60 21.56
C GLN A 42 1.74 -6.84 21.47
N LEU A 43 2.31 -7.46 22.51
CA LEU A 43 3.74 -7.78 22.61
C LEU A 43 4.16 -8.88 21.63
N ALA A 44 3.26 -9.80 21.27
CA ALA A 44 3.52 -10.85 20.29
C ALA A 44 3.66 -10.32 18.84
N ARG A 45 3.01 -9.20 18.49
CA ARG A 45 2.98 -8.68 17.10
C ARG A 45 4.34 -8.57 16.41
N PRO A 46 5.41 -8.05 17.05
CA PRO A 46 6.73 -7.96 16.42
C PRO A 46 7.35 -9.31 16.09
N TYR A 47 6.95 -10.38 16.78
CA TYR A 47 7.44 -11.75 16.58
C TYR A 47 6.65 -12.53 15.51
N LEU A 48 5.48 -12.03 15.13
CA LEU A 48 4.56 -12.66 14.17
C LEU A 48 4.64 -12.01 12.77
N ILE A 49 5.81 -11.51 12.42
CA ILE A 49 6.11 -10.92 11.10
C ILE A 49 7.53 -11.28 10.67
N ASP A 50 7.78 -11.24 9.38
CA ASP A 50 9.14 -11.31 8.82
C ASP A 50 9.84 -9.96 9.01
N VAL A 51 10.56 -9.81 10.15
CA VAL A 51 11.22 -8.55 10.54
C VAL A 51 12.35 -8.21 9.57
N ASP A 52 13.12 -9.20 9.13
CA ASP A 52 14.25 -8.98 8.23
C ASP A 52 13.74 -8.44 6.89
N LEU A 53 12.74 -9.09 6.30
CA LEU A 53 12.13 -8.62 5.06
C LEU A 53 11.43 -7.26 5.23
N LEU A 54 10.80 -7.02 6.40
CA LEU A 54 10.21 -5.70 6.67
C LEU A 54 11.27 -4.60 6.67
N ASP A 55 12.41 -4.83 7.31
CA ASP A 55 13.49 -3.85 7.39
C ASP A 55 14.16 -3.66 6.00
N GLU A 56 14.31 -4.71 5.19
CA GLU A 56 14.72 -4.62 3.78
C GLU A 56 13.75 -3.77 2.95
N LEU A 57 12.44 -3.99 3.07
CA LEU A 57 11.42 -3.21 2.36
C LEU A 57 11.36 -1.75 2.82
N VAL A 58 11.72 -1.46 4.08
CA VAL A 58 11.85 -0.08 4.57
C VAL A 58 13.05 0.63 3.93
N ILE A 59 14.19 -0.05 3.81
CA ILE A 59 15.38 0.47 3.11
C ILE A 59 15.06 0.69 1.63
N GLN A 60 14.49 -0.32 0.96
CA GLN A 60 14.07 -0.21 -0.44
C GLN A 60 13.12 0.98 -0.67
N ALA A 61 12.13 1.15 0.23
CA ALA A 61 11.20 2.27 0.12
C ALA A 61 11.89 3.63 0.30
N PHE A 62 12.90 3.70 1.17
CA PHE A 62 13.71 4.91 1.31
C PHE A 62 14.53 5.20 0.04
N GLU A 63 15.24 4.21 -0.48
CA GLU A 63 16.03 4.35 -1.71
C GLU A 63 15.16 4.82 -2.88
N ARG A 64 13.97 4.21 -3.04
CA ARG A 64 13.00 4.63 -4.04
C ARG A 64 12.43 6.04 -3.84
N GLN A 65 12.39 6.53 -2.60
CA GLN A 65 12.00 7.93 -2.33
C GLN A 65 13.11 8.94 -2.70
N GLN A 66 14.34 8.50 -2.89
CA GLN A 66 15.42 9.37 -3.37
C GLN A 66 15.38 9.55 -4.89
N GLU A 67 14.55 8.79 -5.60
CA GLU A 67 14.43 8.82 -7.05
C GLU A 67 12.99 9.05 -7.49
N GLU A 68 12.81 9.80 -8.56
CA GLU A 68 11.53 9.98 -9.25
C GLU A 68 11.61 9.28 -10.61
N ILE A 69 10.55 8.52 -10.96
CA ILE A 69 10.44 7.79 -12.22
C ILE A 69 9.34 8.43 -13.06
N ARG A 70 9.58 8.60 -14.36
CA ARG A 70 8.56 8.85 -15.37
C ARG A 70 8.31 7.57 -16.15
N ALA A 71 7.06 7.15 -16.22
CA ALA A 71 6.68 5.96 -16.95
C ALA A 71 5.35 6.13 -17.68
N SER A 72 5.22 5.40 -18.79
CA SER A 72 3.95 5.18 -19.48
C SER A 72 3.47 3.76 -19.21
N HIS A 73 2.15 3.55 -19.10
CA HIS A 73 1.59 2.22 -18.89
C HIS A 73 0.41 1.88 -19.80
N ILE A 74 0.18 0.59 -19.96
CA ILE A 74 -1.04 0.03 -20.52
C ILE A 74 -1.66 -0.88 -19.48
N LEU A 75 -2.96 -0.64 -19.19
CA LEU A 75 -3.77 -1.45 -18.29
C LEU A 75 -4.76 -2.30 -19.09
N ILE A 76 -4.85 -3.59 -18.79
CA ILE A 76 -5.96 -4.44 -19.17
C ILE A 76 -6.74 -4.82 -17.93
N SER A 77 -7.91 -4.21 -17.79
CA SER A 77 -8.75 -4.33 -16.62
C SER A 77 -9.29 -5.74 -16.46
N VAL A 78 -9.12 -6.30 -15.28
CA VAL A 78 -9.78 -7.54 -14.85
C VAL A 78 -9.90 -7.55 -13.33
N ALA A 79 -11.10 -7.78 -12.83
CA ALA A 79 -11.33 -7.77 -11.40
C ALA A 79 -10.53 -8.88 -10.68
N PRO A 80 -10.19 -8.70 -9.39
CA PRO A 80 -9.47 -9.73 -8.62
C PRO A 80 -10.19 -11.08 -8.56
N ASN A 81 -11.53 -11.06 -8.63
CA ASN A 81 -12.39 -12.25 -8.49
C ASN A 81 -13.02 -12.67 -9.83
N SER A 82 -12.42 -12.32 -10.96
CA SER A 82 -12.88 -12.74 -12.28
C SER A 82 -12.65 -14.22 -12.50
N GLU A 83 -13.51 -14.83 -13.31
CA GLU A 83 -13.37 -16.22 -13.72
C GLU A 83 -11.98 -16.49 -14.36
N PRO A 84 -11.41 -17.69 -14.19
CA PRO A 84 -10.10 -18.03 -14.76
C PRO A 84 -10.01 -17.79 -16.26
N ALA A 85 -11.12 -18.04 -17.01
CA ALA A 85 -11.19 -17.79 -18.43
C ALA A 85 -11.10 -16.30 -18.79
N ASP A 86 -11.71 -15.42 -18.00
CA ASP A 86 -11.65 -13.97 -18.17
C ASP A 86 -10.27 -13.44 -17.83
N THR A 87 -9.70 -13.92 -16.74
CA THR A 87 -8.33 -13.62 -16.33
C THR A 87 -7.33 -14.00 -17.44
N LEU A 88 -7.46 -15.20 -18.02
CA LEU A 88 -6.61 -15.64 -19.12
C LEU A 88 -6.80 -14.80 -20.38
N ARG A 89 -8.04 -14.42 -20.71
CA ARG A 89 -8.32 -13.51 -21.85
C ARG A 89 -7.65 -12.15 -21.67
N ALA A 90 -7.76 -11.57 -20.46
CA ALA A 90 -7.13 -10.30 -20.15
C ALA A 90 -5.59 -10.38 -20.23
N TYR A 91 -5.01 -11.44 -19.66
CA TYR A 91 -3.57 -11.68 -19.74
C TYR A 91 -3.09 -11.80 -21.21
N ASN A 92 -3.77 -12.62 -22.01
CA ASN A 92 -3.42 -12.82 -23.43
C ASN A 92 -3.57 -11.52 -24.24
N ARG A 93 -4.53 -10.65 -23.92
CA ARG A 93 -4.66 -9.32 -24.53
C ARG A 93 -3.47 -8.44 -24.13
N CYS A 94 -3.09 -8.44 -22.86
CA CYS A 94 -1.92 -7.72 -22.37
C CYS A 94 -0.63 -8.16 -23.10
N VAL A 95 -0.42 -9.48 -23.23
CA VAL A 95 0.71 -10.05 -24.01
C VAL A 95 0.73 -9.50 -25.44
N LYS A 96 -0.40 -9.56 -26.15
CA LYS A 96 -0.49 -9.07 -27.54
C LYS A 96 -0.13 -7.58 -27.68
N LEU A 97 -0.58 -6.74 -26.75
CA LEU A 97 -0.25 -5.31 -26.78
C LEU A 97 1.24 -5.08 -26.48
N ARG A 98 1.79 -5.82 -25.52
CA ARG A 98 3.23 -5.76 -25.21
C ARG A 98 4.06 -6.20 -26.42
N ASP A 99 3.68 -7.27 -27.11
CA ASP A 99 4.35 -7.76 -28.30
C ASP A 99 4.32 -6.75 -29.47
N ARG A 100 3.24 -5.98 -29.61
CA ARG A 100 3.16 -4.88 -30.60
C ARG A 100 4.22 -3.81 -30.30
N VAL A 101 4.36 -3.39 -29.07
CA VAL A 101 5.38 -2.41 -28.69
C VAL A 101 6.79 -2.99 -28.85
N LEU A 102 7.02 -4.24 -28.43
CA LEU A 102 8.30 -4.94 -28.68
C LEU A 102 8.61 -5.08 -30.17
N GLY A 103 7.58 -5.18 -31.02
CA GLY A 103 7.69 -5.20 -32.49
C GLY A 103 7.98 -3.83 -33.09
N GLY A 104 8.09 -2.77 -32.28
CA GLY A 104 8.47 -1.42 -32.74
C GLY A 104 7.28 -0.48 -32.96
N GLU A 105 6.04 -0.84 -32.60
CA GLU A 105 4.95 0.12 -32.60
C GLU A 105 5.15 1.14 -31.45
N ASP A 106 4.79 2.40 -31.71
CA ASP A 106 4.88 3.46 -30.72
C ASP A 106 3.96 3.18 -29.53
N PHE A 107 4.51 3.29 -28.30
CA PHE A 107 3.80 2.96 -27.06
C PHE A 107 2.50 3.76 -26.91
N SER A 108 2.56 5.08 -27.16
CA SER A 108 1.41 5.97 -27.03
C SER A 108 0.31 5.63 -28.03
N LEU A 109 0.67 5.26 -29.27
CA LEU A 109 -0.30 4.83 -30.29
C LEU A 109 -0.96 3.51 -29.90
N VAL A 110 -0.20 2.54 -29.34
CA VAL A 110 -0.76 1.28 -28.84
C VAL A 110 -1.67 1.53 -27.66
N ALA A 111 -1.30 2.42 -26.73
CA ALA A 111 -2.11 2.77 -25.57
C ALA A 111 -3.44 3.42 -25.96
N LYS A 112 -3.42 4.34 -26.94
CA LYS A 112 -4.60 5.08 -27.46
C LYS A 112 -5.49 4.23 -28.38
N ALA A 113 -5.03 3.10 -28.89
CA ALA A 113 -5.81 2.26 -29.79
C ALA A 113 -7.13 1.83 -29.15
N ARG A 114 -8.16 1.59 -29.98
CA ARG A 114 -9.49 1.15 -29.50
C ARG A 114 -9.44 -0.14 -28.66
N ASP A 115 -8.53 -1.03 -28.99
CA ASP A 115 -8.23 -2.29 -28.29
C ASP A 115 -7.01 -2.16 -27.36
N GLY A 116 -6.53 -0.93 -27.13
CA GLY A 116 -5.34 -0.60 -26.35
C GLY A 116 -5.57 -0.66 -24.83
N SER A 117 -5.22 0.41 -24.14
CA SER A 117 -5.36 0.49 -22.68
C SER A 117 -6.83 0.64 -22.25
N ASP A 118 -7.18 -0.03 -21.15
CA ASP A 118 -8.46 0.17 -20.47
C ASP A 118 -8.41 1.33 -19.44
N ASP A 119 -7.26 1.98 -19.28
CA ASP A 119 -7.16 3.21 -18.52
C ASP A 119 -7.77 4.36 -19.31
N PRO A 120 -8.84 5.02 -18.79
CA PRO A 120 -9.51 6.09 -19.52
C PRO A 120 -8.57 7.25 -19.89
N SER A 121 -7.57 7.55 -19.07
CA SER A 121 -6.62 8.64 -19.32
C SER A 121 -5.69 8.35 -20.49
N ALA A 122 -5.49 7.08 -20.85
CA ALA A 122 -4.59 6.69 -21.93
C ALA A 122 -5.03 7.20 -23.31
N HIS A 123 -6.34 7.47 -23.52
CA HIS A 123 -6.84 8.07 -24.75
C HIS A 123 -6.27 9.48 -25.01
N ASP A 124 -6.06 10.24 -23.94
CA ASP A 124 -5.55 11.61 -24.03
C ASP A 124 -4.03 11.65 -23.93
N ASN A 125 -3.47 10.99 -22.89
CA ASN A 125 -2.05 11.10 -22.55
C ASN A 125 -1.16 9.98 -23.14
N GLY A 126 -1.73 8.97 -23.84
CA GLY A 126 -0.95 7.85 -24.39
C GLY A 126 -0.37 6.92 -23.31
N GLY A 127 -0.97 6.91 -22.13
CA GLY A 127 -0.54 6.12 -20.99
C GLY A 127 0.53 6.77 -20.12
N ASP A 128 0.97 8.01 -20.43
CA ASP A 128 1.97 8.74 -19.63
C ASP A 128 1.41 9.07 -18.25
N LEU A 129 2.07 8.55 -17.21
CA LEU A 129 1.72 8.78 -15.80
C LEU A 129 2.41 10.01 -15.21
N GLY A 130 3.31 10.65 -15.98
CA GLY A 130 4.19 11.67 -15.46
C GLY A 130 5.20 11.11 -14.43
N TRP A 131 5.75 12.01 -13.62
CA TRP A 131 6.71 11.68 -12.58
C TRP A 131 6.03 11.17 -11.31
N PHE A 132 6.57 10.10 -10.74
CA PHE A 132 6.12 9.55 -9.45
C PHE A 132 7.28 8.97 -8.66
N THR A 133 7.05 8.74 -7.37
CA THR A 133 8.00 8.09 -6.46
C THR A 133 7.29 7.01 -5.62
N ALA A 134 8.02 6.38 -4.69
CA ALA A 134 7.51 5.32 -3.82
C ALA A 134 6.20 5.70 -3.12
N PHE A 135 5.31 4.75 -2.95
CA PHE A 135 3.95 4.85 -2.35
C PHE A 135 2.91 5.64 -3.16
N GLN A 136 3.23 6.12 -4.35
CA GLN A 136 2.25 6.78 -5.21
C GLN A 136 1.53 5.80 -6.12
N MET A 137 2.17 4.68 -6.44
CA MET A 137 1.58 3.57 -7.18
C MET A 137 1.34 2.37 -6.28
N VAL A 138 0.50 1.43 -6.70
CA VAL A 138 0.36 0.14 -6.01
C VAL A 138 1.68 -0.63 -6.07
N TYR A 139 2.06 -1.29 -4.97
CA TYR A 139 3.41 -1.85 -4.82
C TYR A 139 3.87 -2.77 -5.97
N PRO A 140 3.06 -3.71 -6.51
CA PRO A 140 3.52 -4.52 -7.64
C PRO A 140 3.84 -3.71 -8.90
N PHE A 141 3.13 -2.60 -9.13
CA PHE A 141 3.41 -1.68 -10.24
C PHE A 141 4.68 -0.86 -9.97
N GLU A 142 4.80 -0.34 -8.76
CA GLU A 142 6.01 0.36 -8.30
C GLU A 142 7.24 -0.53 -8.44
N GLU A 143 7.15 -1.80 -8.00
CA GLU A 143 8.21 -2.81 -8.12
C GLU A 143 8.68 -2.96 -9.57
N ALA A 144 7.74 -3.11 -10.49
CA ALA A 144 8.06 -3.21 -11.91
C ALA A 144 8.72 -1.93 -12.45
N ALA A 145 8.23 -0.74 -12.04
CA ALA A 145 8.78 0.52 -12.52
C ALA A 145 10.24 0.72 -12.06
N TYR A 146 10.52 0.43 -10.78
CA TYR A 146 11.88 0.59 -10.26
C TYR A 146 12.87 -0.47 -10.77
N ASN A 147 12.40 -1.66 -11.13
CA ASN A 147 13.26 -2.74 -11.65
C ASN A 147 13.43 -2.72 -13.20
N THR A 148 12.73 -1.83 -13.90
CA THR A 148 12.83 -1.73 -15.37
C THR A 148 13.80 -0.60 -15.74
N PRO A 149 14.83 -0.84 -16.56
CA PRO A 149 15.74 0.20 -17.05
C PRO A 149 15.01 1.27 -17.88
N VAL A 150 15.61 2.48 -17.96
CA VAL A 150 15.10 3.56 -18.80
C VAL A 150 15.11 3.13 -20.28
N GLY A 151 14.00 3.36 -20.97
CA GLY A 151 13.78 2.98 -22.38
C GLY A 151 13.22 1.57 -22.55
N GLU A 152 13.22 0.74 -21.52
CA GLU A 152 12.78 -0.66 -21.62
C GLU A 152 11.32 -0.85 -21.18
N LEU A 153 10.75 -2.00 -21.58
CA LEU A 153 9.43 -2.45 -21.16
C LEU A 153 9.55 -3.42 -19.99
N SER A 154 8.69 -3.24 -18.99
CA SER A 154 8.57 -4.20 -17.90
C SER A 154 8.00 -5.54 -18.37
N GLU A 155 8.15 -6.56 -17.51
CA GLU A 155 7.29 -7.73 -17.57
C GLU A 155 5.83 -7.37 -17.26
N ILE A 156 4.90 -8.30 -17.58
CA ILE A 156 3.49 -8.11 -17.25
C ILE A 156 3.28 -8.27 -15.77
N VAL A 157 2.67 -7.28 -15.14
CA VAL A 157 2.44 -7.21 -13.70
C VAL A 157 0.94 -7.32 -13.39
N ARG A 158 0.60 -8.16 -12.41
CA ARG A 158 -0.76 -8.25 -11.89
C ARG A 158 -0.96 -7.31 -10.71
N THR A 159 -2.00 -6.49 -10.77
CA THR A 159 -2.46 -5.65 -9.67
C THR A 159 -3.95 -5.92 -9.38
N LYS A 160 -4.50 -5.27 -8.35
CA LYS A 160 -5.95 -5.32 -8.09
C LYS A 160 -6.82 -4.74 -9.22
N TYR A 161 -6.24 -3.95 -10.12
CA TYR A 161 -6.95 -3.34 -11.26
C TYR A 161 -6.94 -4.22 -12.51
N GLY A 162 -5.92 -5.06 -12.68
CA GLY A 162 -5.75 -5.85 -13.88
C GLY A 162 -4.31 -6.22 -14.14
N PHE A 163 -4.02 -6.49 -15.41
CA PHE A 163 -2.66 -6.70 -15.90
C PHE A 163 -2.12 -5.41 -16.49
N HIS A 164 -0.87 -5.12 -16.17
CA HIS A 164 -0.15 -3.95 -16.66
C HIS A 164 1.15 -4.38 -17.29
N PHE A 165 1.62 -3.60 -18.23
CA PHE A 165 3.04 -3.43 -18.52
C PHE A 165 3.32 -1.94 -18.66
N LEU A 166 4.55 -1.55 -18.43
CA LEU A 166 4.97 -0.16 -18.46
C LEU A 166 6.29 0.00 -19.22
N GLN A 167 6.52 1.21 -19.69
CA GLN A 167 7.80 1.66 -20.22
C GLN A 167 8.34 2.76 -19.32
N VAL A 168 9.55 2.58 -18.81
CA VAL A 168 10.23 3.64 -18.06
C VAL A 168 10.80 4.63 -19.08
N VAL A 169 10.33 5.88 -18.99
CA VAL A 169 10.72 6.94 -19.91
C VAL A 169 11.96 7.66 -19.42
N ASP A 170 12.02 7.95 -18.12
CA ASP A 170 13.13 8.69 -17.53
C ASP A 170 13.23 8.47 -16.01
N ARG A 171 14.36 8.85 -15.42
CA ARG A 171 14.65 8.81 -13.98
C ARG A 171 15.40 10.07 -13.58
N ARG A 172 15.16 10.54 -12.37
CA ARG A 172 15.91 11.67 -11.78
C ARG A 172 15.95 11.56 -10.26
N ASP A 173 16.89 12.25 -9.65
CA ASP A 173 16.92 12.43 -8.21
C ASP A 173 15.66 13.18 -7.74
N THR A 174 15.14 12.81 -6.56
CA THR A 174 13.99 13.48 -5.99
C THR A 174 14.29 14.94 -5.71
N ARG A 175 13.33 15.79 -6.07
CA ARG A 175 13.43 17.24 -5.82
C ARG A 175 12.96 17.64 -4.42
N GLY A 176 12.52 16.67 -3.59
CA GLY A 176 11.96 16.94 -2.27
C GLY A 176 10.52 17.46 -2.31
N GLU A 177 10.16 18.31 -1.35
CA GLU A 177 8.83 18.95 -1.27
C GLU A 177 8.96 20.47 -1.28
N ILE A 178 8.04 21.13 -1.98
CA ILE A 178 7.97 22.59 -2.09
C ILE A 178 6.59 23.09 -1.69
N GLN A 179 6.55 24.27 -1.09
CA GLN A 179 5.32 25.01 -0.86
C GLN A 179 5.40 26.33 -1.62
N VAL A 180 4.37 26.64 -2.37
CA VAL A 180 4.26 27.90 -3.13
C VAL A 180 2.94 28.59 -2.87
N ALA A 181 2.90 29.90 -3.11
CA ALA A 181 1.68 30.62 -3.43
C ALA A 181 1.58 30.77 -4.95
N HIS A 182 0.36 30.77 -5.50
CA HIS A 182 0.16 31.00 -6.92
C HIS A 182 -0.96 31.99 -7.23
N ILE A 183 -0.87 32.62 -8.40
CA ILE A 183 -1.93 33.38 -9.05
C ILE A 183 -2.21 32.68 -10.37
N MET A 184 -3.48 32.35 -10.65
CA MET A 184 -3.88 31.65 -11.86
C MET A 184 -4.94 32.48 -12.61
N ILE A 185 -4.73 32.71 -13.90
CA ILE A 185 -5.75 33.23 -14.82
C ILE A 185 -6.17 32.04 -15.70
N ARG A 186 -7.39 31.59 -15.50
CA ARG A 186 -7.92 30.38 -16.15
C ARG A 186 -8.13 30.60 -17.65
N VAL A 187 -7.81 29.56 -18.43
CA VAL A 187 -8.14 29.48 -19.86
C VAL A 187 -9.08 28.30 -20.07
N ALA A 188 -10.32 28.58 -20.44
CA ALA A 188 -11.35 27.54 -20.60
C ALA A 188 -11.09 26.64 -21.82
N ASP A 189 -10.49 27.19 -22.87
CA ASP A 189 -10.12 26.47 -24.10
C ASP A 189 -8.76 26.98 -24.58
N LEU A 190 -7.73 26.17 -24.39
CA LEU A 190 -6.36 26.46 -24.79
C LEU A 190 -6.17 26.56 -26.32
N ASN A 191 -7.05 25.93 -27.11
CA ASN A 191 -7.03 26.01 -28.56
C ASN A 191 -7.60 27.37 -29.06
N ASN A 192 -8.33 28.07 -28.20
CA ASN A 192 -8.85 29.39 -28.51
C ASN A 192 -7.76 30.46 -28.29
N LYS A 193 -7.08 30.84 -29.37
CA LYS A 193 -5.98 31.82 -29.32
C LYS A 193 -6.36 33.16 -28.68
N THR A 194 -7.59 33.62 -28.89
CA THR A 194 -8.05 34.92 -28.32
C THR A 194 -8.17 34.83 -26.82
N MET A 195 -8.76 33.75 -26.29
CA MET A 195 -8.85 33.51 -24.84
C MET A 195 -7.47 33.39 -24.20
N THR A 196 -6.58 32.62 -24.83
CA THR A 196 -5.22 32.41 -24.33
C THR A 196 -4.41 33.72 -24.33
N GLN A 197 -4.55 34.54 -25.35
CA GLN A 197 -3.89 35.88 -25.43
C GLN A 197 -4.46 36.88 -24.43
N SER A 198 -5.79 36.89 -24.22
CA SER A 198 -6.41 37.75 -23.23
C SER A 198 -5.92 37.41 -21.81
N ALA A 199 -5.94 36.14 -21.44
CA ALA A 199 -5.45 35.64 -20.15
C ALA A 199 -3.93 35.94 -19.99
N LYS A 200 -3.15 35.83 -21.08
CA LYS A 200 -1.73 36.20 -21.09
C LYS A 200 -1.53 37.68 -20.75
N ALA A 201 -2.29 38.55 -21.37
CA ALA A 201 -2.19 40.01 -21.11
C ALA A 201 -2.56 40.31 -19.64
N GLU A 202 -3.54 39.62 -19.09
CA GLU A 202 -3.95 39.80 -17.69
C GLU A 202 -2.88 39.35 -16.71
N ILE A 203 -2.29 38.13 -16.91
CA ILE A 203 -1.22 37.66 -16.03
C ILE A 203 0.05 38.50 -16.17
N ASP A 204 0.35 39.03 -17.37
CA ASP A 204 1.49 39.93 -17.58
C ASP A 204 1.27 41.28 -16.84
N ALA A 205 0.04 41.79 -16.78
CA ALA A 205 -0.28 42.96 -15.97
C ALA A 205 -0.07 42.68 -14.48
N VAL A 206 -0.47 41.49 -13.98
CA VAL A 206 -0.20 41.06 -12.60
C VAL A 206 1.30 40.99 -12.34
N ALA A 207 2.09 40.44 -13.27
CA ALA A 207 3.56 40.44 -13.17
C ALA A 207 4.13 41.87 -13.09
N GLY A 208 3.55 42.81 -13.84
CA GLY A 208 3.89 44.23 -13.77
C GLY A 208 3.64 44.85 -12.39
N PHE A 209 2.51 44.52 -11.75
CA PHE A 209 2.19 44.99 -10.38
C PHE A 209 3.15 44.39 -9.35
N LEU A 210 3.49 43.10 -9.48
CA LEU A 210 4.49 42.45 -8.62
C LEU A 210 5.86 43.15 -8.74
N ASN A 211 6.29 43.46 -9.97
CA ASN A 211 7.54 44.15 -10.21
C ASN A 211 7.51 45.64 -9.68
N ALA A 212 6.34 46.22 -9.58
CA ALA A 212 6.14 47.54 -8.96
C ALA A 212 6.10 47.47 -7.42
N GLY A 213 6.18 46.30 -6.82
CA GLY A 213 6.23 46.05 -5.38
C GLY A 213 4.89 45.81 -4.70
N GLU A 214 3.81 45.55 -5.47
CA GLU A 214 2.54 45.16 -4.87
C GLU A 214 2.64 43.77 -4.22
N SER A 215 1.86 43.59 -3.16
CA SER A 215 1.89 42.31 -2.40
C SER A 215 1.29 41.17 -3.22
N PHE A 216 2.02 40.04 -3.26
CA PHE A 216 1.57 38.81 -3.94
C PHE A 216 0.20 38.34 -3.42
N GLU A 217 0.03 38.40 -2.11
CA GLU A 217 -1.18 38.00 -1.40
C GLU A 217 -2.40 38.82 -1.80
N SER A 218 -2.19 40.17 -1.94
CA SER A 218 -3.25 41.10 -2.37
C SER A 218 -3.63 40.86 -3.83
N LEU A 219 -2.63 40.62 -4.69
CA LEU A 219 -2.86 40.31 -6.10
C LEU A 219 -3.51 38.96 -6.31
N ALA A 220 -3.15 37.92 -5.51
CA ALA A 220 -3.80 36.63 -5.53
C ALA A 220 -5.29 36.76 -5.18
N LEU A 221 -5.61 37.50 -4.12
CA LEU A 221 -7.00 37.76 -3.72
C LEU A 221 -7.80 38.47 -4.80
N LYS A 222 -7.17 39.41 -5.53
CA LYS A 222 -7.84 40.26 -6.49
C LYS A 222 -7.99 39.66 -7.89
N TYR A 223 -6.99 38.88 -8.33
CA TYR A 223 -6.89 38.46 -9.73
C TYR A 223 -6.92 36.93 -9.92
N SER A 224 -6.66 36.14 -8.88
CA SER A 224 -6.59 34.70 -9.09
C SER A 224 -7.96 34.04 -9.28
N ASP A 225 -8.09 33.27 -10.36
CA ASP A 225 -9.27 32.42 -10.63
C ASP A 225 -9.27 31.13 -9.80
N ASP A 226 -8.18 30.81 -9.09
CA ASP A 226 -8.21 29.72 -8.11
C ASP A 226 -8.78 30.22 -6.78
N THR A 227 -10.10 30.18 -6.69
CA THR A 227 -10.84 30.65 -5.49
C THR A 227 -10.51 29.84 -4.23
N SER A 228 -9.99 28.60 -4.38
CA SER A 228 -9.64 27.73 -3.25
C SER A 228 -8.44 28.21 -2.46
N SER A 229 -7.48 28.88 -3.12
CA SER A 229 -6.26 29.42 -2.54
C SER A 229 -6.22 30.95 -2.49
N ALA A 230 -6.91 31.65 -3.38
CA ALA A 230 -6.89 33.12 -3.49
C ALA A 230 -7.14 33.83 -2.15
N SER A 231 -8.15 33.40 -1.39
CA SER A 231 -8.50 33.96 -0.07
C SER A 231 -7.43 33.74 1.01
N LYS A 232 -6.46 32.82 0.74
CA LYS A 232 -5.30 32.53 1.58
C LYS A 232 -4.00 33.07 1.00
N GLY A 233 -4.10 34.12 0.17
CA GLY A 233 -2.95 34.72 -0.51
C GLY A 233 -2.33 33.83 -1.60
N GLY A 234 -3.10 32.88 -2.14
CA GLY A 234 -2.66 31.91 -3.15
C GLY A 234 -1.86 30.72 -2.62
N VAL A 235 -1.71 30.56 -1.29
CA VAL A 235 -0.87 29.50 -0.69
C VAL A 235 -1.48 28.12 -0.89
N LEU A 236 -0.68 27.21 -1.45
CA LEU A 236 -1.00 25.80 -1.66
C LEU A 236 -0.43 24.91 -0.55
N ALA A 237 -0.92 23.69 -0.48
CA ALA A 237 -0.31 22.65 0.36
C ALA A 237 1.09 22.30 -0.16
N TRP A 238 1.92 21.69 0.70
CA TRP A 238 3.20 21.10 0.30
C TRP A 238 2.98 20.03 -0.77
N PHE A 239 3.83 20.00 -1.78
CA PHE A 239 3.79 18.99 -2.84
C PHE A 239 5.19 18.59 -3.29
N GLY A 240 5.31 17.37 -3.79
CA GLY A 240 6.46 16.80 -4.49
C GLY A 240 6.04 16.30 -5.86
N ALA A 241 6.84 15.41 -6.45
CA ALA A 241 6.62 14.87 -7.79
C ALA A 241 5.22 14.27 -7.99
N GLY A 242 4.63 14.51 -9.15
CA GLY A 242 3.36 13.94 -9.62
C GLY A 242 2.11 14.45 -8.89
N LYS A 243 2.21 15.56 -8.16
CA LYS A 243 1.07 16.19 -7.45
C LYS A 243 0.45 17.35 -8.21
N MET A 244 1.24 18.02 -9.04
CA MET A 244 0.80 19.10 -9.91
C MET A 244 1.12 18.72 -11.37
N VAL A 245 0.58 19.46 -12.32
CA VAL A 245 0.97 19.31 -13.73
C VAL A 245 2.44 19.69 -13.91
N GLU A 246 3.10 19.08 -14.87
CA GLU A 246 4.56 19.13 -15.03
C GLU A 246 5.08 20.56 -15.15
N GLU A 247 4.40 21.41 -15.93
CA GLU A 247 4.79 22.82 -16.12
C GLU A 247 4.76 23.60 -14.81
N PHE A 248 3.77 23.31 -13.94
CA PHE A 248 3.65 23.95 -12.64
C PHE A 248 4.74 23.47 -11.68
N GLU A 249 4.99 22.16 -11.62
CA GLU A 249 6.07 21.59 -10.81
C GLU A 249 7.43 22.18 -11.23
N ASN A 250 7.70 22.18 -12.52
CA ASN A 250 8.97 22.71 -13.05
C ASN A 250 9.16 24.19 -12.72
N ALA A 251 8.11 25.00 -12.89
CA ALA A 251 8.19 26.41 -12.53
C ALA A 251 8.43 26.63 -11.02
N ALA A 252 7.78 25.81 -10.18
CA ALA A 252 7.93 25.89 -8.72
C ALA A 252 9.33 25.49 -8.26
N PHE A 253 9.82 24.31 -8.71
CA PHE A 253 11.14 23.80 -8.30
C PHE A 253 12.33 24.53 -8.91
N ASN A 254 12.13 25.32 -9.96
CA ASN A 254 13.17 26.20 -10.51
C ASN A 254 13.40 27.48 -9.68
N LEU A 255 12.57 27.75 -8.69
CA LEU A 255 12.79 28.88 -7.77
C LEU A 255 13.80 28.47 -6.69
N GLU A 256 14.89 29.23 -6.56
CA GLU A 256 16.01 28.86 -5.69
C GLU A 256 15.81 29.28 -4.23
N ASN A 257 15.15 30.42 -3.98
CA ASN A 257 15.02 30.98 -2.64
C ASN A 257 13.55 31.18 -2.25
N ASN A 258 13.27 31.15 -0.97
CA ASN A 258 11.95 31.51 -0.46
C ASN A 258 11.73 33.04 -0.75
N GLY A 259 10.59 33.35 -1.33
CA GLY A 259 10.25 34.69 -1.80
C GLY A 259 10.47 34.91 -3.30
N ASP A 260 11.25 34.08 -3.99
CA ASP A 260 11.41 34.14 -5.44
C ASP A 260 10.06 33.94 -6.14
N ILE A 261 9.87 34.67 -7.24
CA ILE A 261 8.65 34.69 -8.04
C ILE A 261 8.99 34.27 -9.47
N SER A 262 8.21 33.37 -10.06
CA SER A 262 8.40 32.91 -11.43
C SER A 262 7.98 34.02 -12.44
N LEU A 263 8.47 33.87 -13.67
CA LEU A 263 7.82 34.50 -14.82
C LEU A 263 6.44 33.83 -15.06
N PRO A 264 5.50 34.52 -15.75
CA PRO A 264 4.26 33.90 -16.19
C PRO A 264 4.53 32.66 -17.06
N PHE A 265 3.85 31.58 -16.78
CA PHE A 265 3.92 30.30 -17.56
C PHE A 265 2.53 29.74 -17.80
N LEU A 266 2.38 28.94 -18.85
CA LEU A 266 1.14 28.31 -19.25
C LEU A 266 1.10 26.86 -18.78
N SER A 267 -0.03 26.41 -18.25
CA SER A 267 -0.35 25.01 -17.98
C SER A 267 -1.65 24.60 -18.67
N SER A 268 -2.08 23.36 -18.48
CA SER A 268 -3.39 22.88 -18.96
C SER A 268 -4.60 23.61 -18.31
N TYR A 269 -4.39 24.38 -17.25
CA TYR A 269 -5.44 25.13 -16.56
C TYR A 269 -5.49 26.62 -16.96
N GLY A 270 -4.40 27.16 -17.49
CA GLY A 270 -4.28 28.56 -17.83
C GLY A 270 -2.90 29.10 -17.48
N TRP A 271 -2.80 30.45 -17.35
CA TRP A 271 -1.58 31.17 -17.04
C TRP A 271 -1.36 31.24 -15.52
N HIS A 272 -0.13 31.10 -15.09
CA HIS A 272 0.25 31.11 -13.68
C HIS A 272 1.46 31.98 -13.42
N ILE A 273 1.52 32.50 -12.18
CA ILE A 273 2.74 32.96 -11.53
C ILE A 273 2.81 32.28 -10.19
N VAL A 274 3.98 31.75 -9.80
CA VAL A 274 4.22 31.12 -8.51
C VAL A 274 5.27 31.88 -7.70
N LYS A 275 5.09 31.91 -6.37
CA LYS A 275 6.03 32.44 -5.39
C LYS A 275 6.42 31.34 -4.44
N ARG A 276 7.71 31.05 -4.28
CA ARG A 276 8.17 30.02 -3.34
C ARG A 276 7.98 30.49 -1.89
N ILE A 277 7.29 29.70 -1.10
CA ILE A 277 7.05 29.91 0.34
C ILE A 277 8.03 29.12 1.17
N GLY A 278 8.28 27.85 0.80
CA GLY A 278 9.16 26.96 1.53
C GLY A 278 9.65 25.79 0.70
N TYR A 279 10.73 25.17 1.16
CA TYR A 279 11.33 23.98 0.55
C TYR A 279 11.82 23.02 1.63
N LYS A 280 11.59 21.74 1.41
CA LYS A 280 12.11 20.65 2.21
C LYS A 280 12.96 19.76 1.31
N ALA A 281 14.26 19.76 1.55
CA ALA A 281 15.16 18.82 0.90
C ALA A 281 14.80 17.36 1.25
N PRO A 282 15.20 16.40 0.40
CA PRO A 282 15.12 14.99 0.75
C PRO A 282 15.76 14.74 2.11
N GLN A 283 15.08 13.95 2.95
CA GLN A 283 15.51 13.67 4.31
C GLN A 283 16.42 12.44 4.33
N ASP A 284 17.30 12.35 5.35
CA ASP A 284 18.10 11.18 5.60
C ASP A 284 17.26 10.00 6.16
N PHE A 285 17.81 8.78 6.05
CA PHE A 285 17.12 7.55 6.45
C PHE A 285 16.70 7.53 7.91
N ASP A 286 17.57 7.94 8.82
CA ASP A 286 17.29 7.86 10.25
C ASP A 286 16.12 8.75 10.66
N SER A 287 16.02 9.93 10.05
CA SER A 287 14.91 10.87 10.26
C SER A 287 13.55 10.32 9.82
N VAL A 288 13.50 9.49 8.76
CA VAL A 288 12.24 9.02 8.17
C VAL A 288 11.93 7.55 8.47
N LYS A 289 12.91 6.76 8.95
CA LYS A 289 12.81 5.30 9.15
C LYS A 289 11.53 4.88 9.87
N ARG A 290 11.18 5.54 10.99
CA ARG A 290 9.97 5.20 11.77
C ARG A 290 8.69 5.45 10.98
N ALA A 291 8.63 6.54 10.23
CA ALA A 291 7.47 6.89 9.40
C ALA A 291 7.35 5.93 8.20
N LEU A 292 8.48 5.57 7.58
CA LEU A 292 8.53 4.59 6.50
C LEU A 292 8.10 3.21 6.96
N LYS A 293 8.60 2.73 8.11
CA LYS A 293 8.19 1.44 8.69
C LYS A 293 6.67 1.37 8.90
N LYS A 294 6.06 2.47 9.34
CA LYS A 294 4.60 2.58 9.47
C LYS A 294 3.87 2.58 8.12
N LYS A 295 4.43 3.21 7.08
CA LYS A 295 3.85 3.20 5.71
C LYS A 295 3.95 1.81 5.09
N VAL A 296 5.11 1.18 5.13
CA VAL A 296 5.37 -0.19 4.64
C VAL A 296 4.43 -1.21 5.30
N GLY A 297 4.21 -1.09 6.61
CA GLY A 297 3.28 -1.97 7.34
C GLY A 297 1.79 -1.71 7.08
N ARG A 298 1.42 -0.76 6.18
CA ARG A 298 0.03 -0.41 5.87
C ARG A 298 -0.32 -0.48 4.39
N ASP A 299 0.65 -0.65 3.53
CA ASP A 299 0.44 -0.84 2.09
C ASP A 299 0.56 -2.32 1.70
N ALA A 300 0.55 -2.62 0.40
CA ALA A 300 0.64 -4.00 -0.09
C ALA A 300 1.96 -4.71 0.25
N ARG A 301 3.00 -4.01 0.72
CA ARG A 301 4.23 -4.62 1.25
C ARG A 301 3.96 -5.42 2.53
N ALA A 302 2.95 -5.04 3.32
CA ALA A 302 2.53 -5.81 4.49
C ALA A 302 2.04 -7.22 4.11
N ASP A 303 1.39 -7.38 2.94
CA ASP A 303 0.99 -8.69 2.44
C ASP A 303 2.21 -9.53 2.01
N VAL A 304 3.25 -8.88 1.49
CA VAL A 304 4.52 -9.53 1.11
C VAL A 304 5.24 -10.06 2.35
N THR A 305 5.40 -9.24 3.39
CA THR A 305 6.04 -9.66 4.65
C THR A 305 5.24 -10.77 5.35
N ARG A 306 3.91 -10.68 5.35
CA ARG A 306 3.03 -11.71 5.89
C ARG A 306 3.18 -13.03 5.13
N SER A 307 3.13 -12.99 3.79
CA SER A 307 3.28 -14.18 2.96
C SER A 307 4.64 -14.83 3.13
N SER A 308 5.72 -14.03 3.23
CA SER A 308 7.06 -14.52 3.50
C SER A 308 7.13 -15.23 4.85
N PHE A 309 6.60 -14.59 5.90
CA PHE A 309 6.56 -15.17 7.24
C PHE A 309 5.83 -16.51 7.27
N LEU A 310 4.62 -16.57 6.70
CA LEU A 310 3.85 -17.82 6.61
C LEU A 310 4.59 -18.91 5.84
N ASN A 311 5.32 -18.57 4.79
CA ASN A 311 6.14 -19.54 4.06
C ASN A 311 7.32 -20.05 4.90
N LYS A 312 7.96 -19.18 5.69
CA LYS A 312 9.00 -19.58 6.66
C LYS A 312 8.41 -20.56 7.68
N LEU A 313 7.23 -20.28 8.26
CA LEU A 313 6.56 -21.16 9.20
C LEU A 313 6.18 -22.51 8.57
N LYS A 314 5.69 -22.52 7.32
CA LYS A 314 5.39 -23.77 6.61
C LYS A 314 6.61 -24.68 6.47
N VAL A 315 7.78 -24.10 6.21
CA VAL A 315 9.04 -24.85 6.13
C VAL A 315 9.50 -25.31 7.51
N GLU A 316 9.51 -24.42 8.48
CA GLU A 316 9.96 -24.68 9.85
C GLU A 316 9.16 -25.79 10.52
N TYR A 317 7.83 -25.75 10.35
CA TYR A 317 6.92 -26.73 10.98
C TYR A 317 6.52 -27.89 10.07
N ASN A 318 7.24 -28.11 8.97
CA ASN A 318 6.98 -29.21 8.04
C ASN A 318 5.48 -29.29 7.65
N PHE A 319 4.87 -28.14 7.33
CA PHE A 319 3.46 -28.07 6.93
C PHE A 319 3.15 -29.04 5.80
N SER A 320 2.09 -29.82 5.94
CA SER A 320 1.67 -30.78 4.93
C SER A 320 0.16 -30.70 4.68
N LEU A 321 -0.24 -30.35 3.45
CA LEU A 321 -1.64 -30.29 3.00
C LEU A 321 -2.04 -31.56 2.29
N ASN A 322 -3.16 -32.15 2.68
CA ASN A 322 -3.72 -33.31 2.01
C ASN A 322 -4.56 -32.92 0.78
N ASN A 323 -3.94 -32.96 -0.39
CA ASN A 323 -4.57 -32.55 -1.64
C ASN A 323 -5.80 -33.37 -2.01
N ASP A 324 -5.84 -34.68 -1.64
CA ASP A 324 -7.02 -35.52 -1.89
C ASP A 324 -8.24 -35.02 -1.12
N ARG A 325 -8.03 -34.45 0.08
CA ARG A 325 -9.09 -33.84 0.88
C ARG A 325 -9.55 -32.52 0.29
N VAL A 326 -8.62 -31.70 -0.21
CA VAL A 326 -8.96 -30.46 -0.93
C VAL A 326 -9.80 -30.78 -2.17
N LEU A 327 -9.42 -31.79 -2.96
CA LEU A 327 -10.20 -32.23 -4.12
C LEU A 327 -11.60 -32.77 -3.72
N ALA A 328 -11.71 -33.48 -2.59
CA ALA A 328 -13.01 -33.93 -2.08
C ALA A 328 -13.90 -32.75 -1.66
N LEU A 329 -13.34 -31.72 -1.00
CA LEU A 329 -14.02 -30.49 -0.66
C LEU A 329 -14.49 -29.73 -1.91
N GLN A 330 -13.66 -29.60 -2.93
CA GLN A 330 -14.02 -28.97 -4.20
C GLN A 330 -15.20 -29.70 -4.87
N LYS A 331 -15.16 -31.02 -4.94
CA LYS A 331 -16.26 -31.84 -5.49
C LYS A 331 -17.55 -31.73 -4.67
N ALA A 332 -17.45 -31.54 -3.36
CA ALA A 332 -18.62 -31.35 -2.50
C ALA A 332 -19.25 -29.96 -2.75
N VAL A 333 -18.44 -28.94 -2.95
CA VAL A 333 -18.85 -27.56 -3.25
C VAL A 333 -19.49 -27.44 -4.64
N ASP A 334 -18.99 -28.15 -5.65
CA ASP A 334 -19.57 -28.13 -7.01
C ASP A 334 -21.03 -28.63 -7.09
N LYS A 335 -21.50 -29.33 -6.05
CA LYS A 335 -22.87 -29.85 -5.96
C LYS A 335 -23.84 -28.89 -5.28
N THR A 336 -23.36 -27.73 -4.84
CA THR A 336 -24.18 -26.75 -4.11
C THR A 336 -24.17 -25.40 -4.84
N ASP A 337 -25.34 -24.77 -4.97
CA ASP A 337 -25.47 -23.43 -5.61
C ASP A 337 -24.92 -22.30 -4.75
N SER A 338 -24.59 -22.58 -3.47
CA SER A 338 -24.01 -21.58 -2.55
C SER A 338 -23.05 -22.22 -1.57
N VAL A 339 -21.83 -21.68 -1.52
CA VAL A 339 -20.82 -22.07 -0.54
C VAL A 339 -21.11 -21.39 0.78
N PHE A 340 -21.19 -22.19 1.85
CA PHE A 340 -21.18 -21.67 3.23
C PHE A 340 -22.20 -20.57 3.56
N THR A 341 -23.41 -20.63 2.98
CA THR A 341 -24.52 -19.83 3.48
C THR A 341 -25.00 -20.41 4.82
N LYS A 342 -25.41 -19.50 5.73
CA LYS A 342 -25.91 -19.83 7.05
C LYS A 342 -26.99 -20.92 6.96
N GLY A 343 -26.68 -22.15 7.42
CA GLY A 343 -27.60 -23.28 7.42
C GLY A 343 -27.31 -24.39 6.40
N HIS A 344 -26.35 -24.22 5.50
CA HIS A 344 -25.88 -25.28 4.60
C HIS A 344 -24.42 -25.63 4.92
N PRO A 345 -24.17 -26.54 5.88
CA PRO A 345 -22.86 -27.19 5.93
C PRO A 345 -22.62 -27.87 4.59
N ILE A 346 -21.36 -28.17 4.25
CA ILE A 346 -21.03 -29.03 3.09
C ILE A 346 -21.74 -30.38 3.32
N SER A 347 -23.01 -30.43 2.96
CA SER A 347 -23.99 -31.43 3.35
C SER A 347 -23.74 -32.79 2.71
N HIS A 348 -22.69 -32.91 1.88
CA HIS A 348 -22.35 -34.13 1.16
C HIS A 348 -21.13 -34.86 1.72
N LEU A 349 -20.53 -34.38 2.81
CA LEU A 349 -19.42 -35.04 3.48
C LEU A 349 -19.98 -35.97 4.57
N SER A 350 -19.56 -37.21 4.55
CA SER A 350 -19.87 -38.19 5.60
C SER A 350 -19.14 -37.84 6.90
N SER A 351 -19.68 -38.28 8.04
CA SER A 351 -19.00 -38.15 9.34
C SER A 351 -17.59 -38.76 9.36
N ALA A 352 -17.34 -39.74 8.50
CA ALA A 352 -16.01 -40.37 8.35
C ALA A 352 -15.06 -39.43 7.58
N GLU A 353 -15.55 -38.70 6.59
CA GLU A 353 -14.74 -37.70 5.83
C GLU A 353 -14.42 -36.47 6.68
N LEU A 354 -15.34 -35.99 7.48
CA LEU A 354 -15.13 -34.84 8.38
C LEU A 354 -14.01 -35.11 9.41
N LYS A 355 -13.80 -36.36 9.84
CA LYS A 355 -12.76 -36.72 10.81
C LYS A 355 -11.36 -36.89 10.20
N LYS A 356 -11.21 -36.79 8.87
CA LYS A 356 -9.92 -37.00 8.21
C LYS A 356 -9.07 -35.77 8.33
N THR A 357 -7.76 -35.94 8.47
CA THR A 357 -6.77 -34.86 8.48
C THR A 357 -6.78 -34.12 7.16
N LEU A 358 -6.95 -32.80 7.22
CA LEU A 358 -6.89 -31.88 6.09
C LEU A 358 -5.47 -31.40 5.87
N PHE A 359 -4.79 -31.00 6.94
CA PHE A 359 -3.37 -30.65 6.95
C PHE A 359 -2.75 -30.93 8.32
N SER A 360 -1.42 -30.84 8.38
CA SER A 360 -0.66 -30.89 9.63
C SER A 360 0.34 -29.77 9.72
N ILE A 361 0.61 -29.30 10.95
CA ILE A 361 1.60 -28.30 11.32
C ILE A 361 2.43 -28.93 12.45
N GLY A 362 3.69 -29.26 12.19
CA GLY A 362 4.51 -29.98 13.16
C GLY A 362 3.88 -31.31 13.57
N ASP A 363 3.58 -31.45 14.84
CA ASP A 363 2.96 -32.60 15.47
C ASP A 363 1.43 -32.53 15.59
N GLU A 364 0.84 -31.37 15.25
CA GLU A 364 -0.61 -31.16 15.29
C GLU A 364 -1.27 -31.43 13.94
N SER A 365 -2.49 -31.97 13.98
CA SER A 365 -3.27 -32.30 12.78
C SER A 365 -4.64 -31.65 12.84
N THR A 366 -4.97 -30.89 11.80
CA THR A 366 -6.26 -30.22 11.63
C THR A 366 -7.16 -31.03 10.71
N THR A 367 -8.42 -31.21 11.10
CA THR A 367 -9.38 -32.05 10.39
C THR A 367 -10.21 -31.23 9.37
N VAL A 368 -10.84 -31.97 8.45
CA VAL A 368 -11.84 -31.41 7.53
C VAL A 368 -12.98 -30.75 8.29
N LYS A 369 -13.38 -31.31 9.46
CA LYS A 369 -14.46 -30.74 10.28
C LYS A 369 -14.12 -29.33 10.79
N GLU A 370 -12.92 -29.15 11.34
CA GLU A 370 -12.47 -27.84 11.87
C GLU A 370 -12.48 -26.78 10.77
N PHE A 371 -12.02 -27.11 9.58
CA PHE A 371 -12.14 -26.22 8.43
C PHE A 371 -13.60 -25.88 8.08
N VAL A 372 -14.50 -26.86 8.06
CA VAL A 372 -15.93 -26.65 7.77
C VAL A 372 -16.57 -25.77 8.84
N ASP A 373 -16.27 -25.99 10.10
CA ASP A 373 -16.75 -25.17 11.22
C ASP A 373 -16.25 -23.73 11.09
N PHE A 374 -14.96 -23.54 10.80
CA PHE A 374 -14.37 -22.22 10.51
C PHE A 374 -15.08 -21.54 9.34
N ALA A 375 -15.19 -22.21 8.20
CA ALA A 375 -15.79 -21.63 6.99
C ALA A 375 -17.26 -21.24 7.21
N THR A 376 -18.03 -21.99 8.01
CA THR A 376 -19.41 -21.69 8.35
C THR A 376 -19.55 -20.54 9.38
N SER A 377 -18.52 -20.28 10.18
CA SER A 377 -18.49 -19.17 11.14
C SER A 377 -18.32 -17.80 10.45
N ILE A 378 -17.71 -17.77 9.27
CA ILE A 378 -17.45 -16.55 8.52
C ILE A 378 -18.72 -16.07 7.83
N LYS A 379 -19.16 -14.83 8.13
CA LYS A 379 -20.26 -14.20 7.41
C LYS A 379 -19.78 -13.78 6.02
N PRO A 380 -20.47 -14.19 4.94
CA PRO A 380 -20.16 -13.71 3.59
C PRO A 380 -20.24 -12.19 3.55
N ARG A 381 -19.19 -11.52 3.13
CA ARG A 381 -19.21 -10.10 2.81
C ARG A 381 -19.36 -9.97 1.31
N GLY A 382 -20.59 -9.67 0.87
CA GLY A 382 -21.03 -9.19 -0.44
C GLY A 382 -20.26 -9.59 -1.70
N GLY A 383 -20.98 -10.07 -2.71
CA GLY A 383 -20.52 -10.35 -4.07
C GLY A 383 -20.62 -11.85 -4.41
N ASP A 384 -21.11 -12.14 -5.61
CA ASP A 384 -21.14 -13.49 -6.18
C ASP A 384 -19.73 -13.94 -6.52
N ILE A 385 -19.09 -14.67 -5.59
CA ILE A 385 -17.78 -15.33 -5.83
C ILE A 385 -18.09 -16.79 -6.18
N ALA A 386 -17.43 -17.28 -7.23
CA ALA A 386 -17.56 -18.69 -7.62
C ALA A 386 -17.26 -19.62 -6.44
N PRO A 387 -18.08 -20.68 -6.23
CA PRO A 387 -17.96 -21.57 -5.07
C PRO A 387 -16.55 -22.12 -4.81
N ARG A 388 -15.86 -22.56 -5.86
CA ARG A 388 -14.47 -23.06 -5.74
C ARG A 388 -13.47 -21.99 -5.33
N GLU A 389 -13.65 -20.77 -5.79
CA GLU A 389 -12.77 -19.65 -5.44
C GLU A 389 -12.98 -19.23 -3.99
N SER A 390 -14.24 -19.20 -3.54
CA SER A 390 -14.58 -19.00 -2.12
C SER A 390 -13.94 -20.06 -1.23
N LEU A 391 -14.01 -21.34 -1.64
CA LEU A 391 -13.38 -22.44 -0.92
C LEU A 391 -11.87 -22.24 -0.80
N ALA A 392 -11.19 -21.92 -1.90
CA ALA A 392 -9.75 -21.71 -1.91
C ALA A 392 -9.33 -20.54 -1.02
N LYS A 393 -10.06 -19.42 -1.07
CA LYS A 393 -9.82 -18.25 -0.20
C LYS A 393 -10.02 -18.58 1.28
N LEU A 394 -11.11 -19.30 1.62
CA LEU A 394 -11.38 -19.70 2.99
C LEU A 394 -10.36 -20.70 3.51
N LEU A 395 -9.94 -21.66 2.67
CA LEU A 395 -8.92 -22.64 3.05
C LEU A 395 -7.56 -21.96 3.29
N ASN A 396 -7.15 -21.07 2.41
CA ASN A 396 -5.92 -20.31 2.59
C ASN A 396 -5.97 -19.48 3.89
N LYS A 397 -7.08 -18.78 4.11
CA LYS A 397 -7.25 -17.98 5.32
C LYS A 397 -7.21 -18.84 6.58
N PHE A 398 -7.85 -20.01 6.56
CA PHE A 398 -7.83 -20.95 7.67
C PHE A 398 -6.41 -21.46 7.96
N ILE A 399 -5.67 -21.90 6.91
CA ILE A 399 -4.28 -22.33 7.05
C ILE A 399 -3.40 -21.20 7.62
N GLU A 400 -3.61 -19.96 7.19
CA GLU A 400 -2.88 -18.80 7.70
C GLU A 400 -3.17 -18.57 9.20
N GLU A 401 -4.44 -18.65 9.62
CA GLU A 401 -4.84 -18.45 11.02
C GLU A 401 -4.24 -19.57 11.90
N GLU A 402 -4.36 -20.83 11.50
CA GLU A 402 -3.80 -21.97 12.22
C GLU A 402 -2.27 -21.92 12.35
N LEU A 403 -1.56 -21.54 11.26
CA LEU A 403 -0.09 -21.35 11.32
C LEU A 403 0.31 -20.24 12.28
N MET A 404 -0.45 -19.14 12.28
CA MET A 404 -0.18 -18.02 13.16
C MET A 404 -0.48 -18.35 14.63
N GLU A 405 -1.57 -19.08 14.90
CA GLU A 405 -1.91 -19.56 16.25
C GLU A 405 -0.88 -20.57 16.76
N TYR A 406 -0.43 -21.48 15.88
CA TYR A 406 0.61 -22.46 16.21
C TYR A 406 1.94 -21.79 16.58
N GLU A 407 2.35 -20.75 15.85
CA GLU A 407 3.53 -19.94 16.16
C GLU A 407 3.34 -19.13 17.44
N ASP A 408 2.21 -18.41 17.56
CA ASP A 408 1.92 -17.55 18.72
C ASP A 408 1.97 -18.34 20.04
N ALA A 409 1.42 -19.57 20.05
CA ALA A 409 1.45 -20.44 21.23
C ALA A 409 2.86 -20.92 21.65
N ARG A 410 3.88 -20.71 20.78
CA ARG A 410 5.26 -21.17 21.01
C ARG A 410 6.25 -20.01 21.25
N LEU A 411 5.79 -18.76 21.23
CA LEU A 411 6.66 -17.59 21.32
C LEU A 411 7.46 -17.55 22.62
N GLU A 412 6.86 -17.89 23.75
CA GLU A 412 7.54 -17.93 25.05
C GLU A 412 8.66 -18.99 25.09
N GLY A 413 8.47 -20.10 24.39
CA GLY A 413 9.48 -21.17 24.27
C GLY A 413 10.58 -20.86 23.27
N LYS A 414 10.30 -20.02 22.25
CA LYS A 414 11.25 -19.66 21.18
C LYS A 414 12.06 -18.40 21.49
N HIS A 415 11.49 -17.47 22.25
CA HIS A 415 12.06 -16.14 22.48
C HIS A 415 12.13 -15.79 23.95
N ASP A 416 13.30 -15.99 24.57
CA ASP A 416 13.52 -15.66 25.99
C ASP A 416 13.16 -14.22 26.33
N ALA A 417 13.46 -13.26 25.45
CA ALA A 417 13.11 -11.85 25.67
C ALA A 417 11.59 -11.64 25.73
N PHE A 418 10.82 -12.35 24.91
CA PHE A 418 9.36 -12.30 24.95
C PHE A 418 8.83 -12.93 26.23
N ARG A 419 9.33 -14.11 26.61
CA ARG A 419 8.95 -14.78 27.85
C ARG A 419 9.18 -13.91 29.07
N LEU A 420 10.40 -13.34 29.20
CA LEU A 420 10.74 -12.45 30.33
C LEU A 420 9.85 -11.20 30.37
N LEU A 421 9.51 -10.65 29.23
CA LEU A 421 8.61 -9.50 29.15
C LEU A 421 7.18 -9.84 29.58
N ILE A 422 6.67 -11.03 29.22
CA ILE A 422 5.35 -11.49 29.69
C ILE A 422 5.35 -11.76 31.19
N GLU A 423 6.43 -12.36 31.72
CA GLU A 423 6.61 -12.53 33.17
C GLU A 423 6.61 -11.19 33.91
N GLU A 424 7.30 -10.16 33.38
CA GLU A 424 7.32 -8.81 33.95
C GLU A 424 5.93 -8.14 33.98
N TYR A 425 5.10 -8.38 32.96
CA TYR A 425 3.73 -7.86 32.92
C TYR A 425 2.76 -8.65 33.81
N HIS A 426 3.08 -9.90 34.12
CA HIS A 426 2.31 -10.72 35.04
C HIS A 426 2.54 -10.31 36.50
N ASP A 427 3.80 -9.98 36.88
CA ASP A 427 4.21 -9.50 38.20
C ASP A 427 3.69 -8.07 38.49
#